data_571ab24c1a11edeeecaf32ac42976072
#
_entry.id   571ab24c1a11edeeecaf32ac42976072
#
_cell.length_a   1.000
_cell.length_b   1.000
_cell.length_c   1.000
_cell.angle_alpha   90.00
_cell.angle_beta   90.00
_cell.angle_gamma   90.00
#
_symmetry.space_group_name_H-M   'P 1'
#
loop_
_entity.id
_entity.type
_entity.pdbx_description
1 polymer ?
#
loop_
_entity_poly.entity_id
_entity_poly.type
_entity_poly.pdbx_seq_one_letter_code
_entity_poly.pdbx_strand_id
1 'polypeptide(L)'
;HIDGSYHKLTPEKSIEIQQDLGSNITMVFDECTPFPVSEEEAERSMLLSMRWAERSKQSFNDRDGFGLFGIVQGSIFESLRIQSAEKLKRIGFDGYAVGGLAVGEGHETMINVLKMTVPCLPEDKPRYLMGVGKPRDLLAAVQNGVDMFDCVLPTRSGRTGQAFTRRGEVNLRNARHASDPRPLDAECNCPACQQFSRAYLHHLVKSGEILGAMLLTWHNLRYYQDLMRGLREAIKNGLLAEFTTLFHDEQSLGDITSIK
;
A
#
# COMPACT_ATOMS: atom_id res chain seq x y z
N HIS A 1 -7.86 -8.13 25.85
CA HIS A 1 -9.32 -7.84 25.84
C HIS A 1 -10.16 -9.12 25.77
N ILE A 2 -9.54 -10.27 25.57
CA ILE A 2 -10.22 -11.57 25.50
C ILE A 2 -10.35 -12.18 26.89
N ASP A 3 -9.25 -12.31 27.62
CA ASP A 3 -9.15 -13.01 28.91
C ASP A 3 -8.57 -12.16 30.05
N GLY A 4 -8.24 -10.89 29.79
CA GLY A 4 -7.67 -9.96 30.79
C GLY A 4 -6.18 -10.15 31.04
N SER A 5 -5.50 -11.06 30.33
CA SER A 5 -4.06 -11.26 30.49
C SER A 5 -3.25 -10.08 29.94
N TYR A 6 -2.10 -9.81 30.57
CA TYR A 6 -1.18 -8.77 30.15
C TYR A 6 0.00 -9.38 29.36
N HIS A 7 0.24 -8.85 28.17
CA HIS A 7 1.34 -9.27 27.31
C HIS A 7 2.25 -8.08 27.01
N LYS A 8 3.56 -8.28 27.10
CA LYS A 8 4.56 -7.30 26.68
C LYS A 8 5.09 -7.70 25.31
N LEU A 9 4.79 -6.88 24.30
CA LEU A 9 5.36 -7.05 22.97
C LEU A 9 6.74 -6.38 22.92
N THR A 10 7.76 -7.18 22.62
CA THR A 10 9.15 -6.75 22.43
C THR A 10 9.60 -7.07 21.01
N PRO A 11 10.72 -6.50 20.52
CA PRO A 11 11.27 -6.87 19.21
C PRO A 11 11.45 -8.39 19.06
N GLU A 12 12.00 -9.06 20.08
CA GLU A 12 12.21 -10.51 20.07
C GLU A 12 10.90 -11.27 19.96
N LYS A 13 9.91 -10.87 20.77
CA LYS A 13 8.59 -11.52 20.77
C LYS A 13 7.85 -11.28 19.44
N SER A 14 8.00 -10.10 18.84
CA SER A 14 7.44 -9.81 17.52
C SER A 14 8.03 -10.72 16.45
N ILE A 15 9.35 -10.92 16.45
CA ILE A 15 10.03 -11.81 15.51
C ILE A 15 9.58 -13.27 15.73
N GLU A 16 9.55 -13.74 16.96
CA GLU A 16 9.09 -15.09 17.31
C GLU A 16 7.68 -15.36 16.75
N ILE A 17 6.73 -14.46 17.04
CA ILE A 17 5.34 -14.58 16.56
C ILE A 17 5.27 -14.66 15.03
N GLN A 18 6.00 -13.78 14.32
CA GLN A 18 6.00 -13.78 12.85
C GLN A 18 6.60 -15.08 12.28
N GLN A 19 7.63 -15.62 12.92
CA GLN A 19 8.22 -16.91 12.54
C GLN A 19 7.29 -18.09 12.83
N ASP A 20 6.59 -18.10 13.95
CA ASP A 20 5.58 -19.12 14.31
C ASP A 20 4.39 -19.10 13.33
N LEU A 21 4.01 -17.92 12.84
CA LEU A 21 3.00 -17.75 11.79
C LEU A 21 3.50 -18.21 10.40
N GLY A 22 4.77 -18.50 10.23
CA GLY A 22 5.36 -18.89 8.96
C GLY A 22 5.46 -17.74 7.94
N SER A 23 5.57 -16.50 8.40
CA SER A 23 5.67 -15.33 7.51
C SER A 23 6.94 -15.40 6.66
N ASN A 24 6.82 -15.41 5.34
CA ASN A 24 7.97 -15.41 4.42
C ASN A 24 8.78 -14.12 4.51
N ILE A 25 8.12 -12.98 4.73
CA ILE A 25 8.75 -11.69 5.02
C ILE A 25 8.38 -11.31 6.44
N THR A 26 9.39 -11.19 7.27
CA THR A 26 9.29 -10.74 8.67
C THR A 26 9.70 -9.27 8.74
N MET A 27 8.94 -8.46 9.44
CA MET A 27 9.25 -7.03 9.63
C MET A 27 9.92 -6.83 10.99
N VAL A 28 10.93 -5.94 11.06
CA VAL A 28 11.45 -5.50 12.34
C VAL A 28 10.36 -4.82 13.16
N PHE A 29 10.51 -4.81 14.49
CA PHE A 29 9.62 -4.05 15.34
C PHE A 29 10.02 -2.58 15.33
N ASP A 30 9.06 -1.68 15.10
CA ASP A 30 9.30 -0.24 14.97
C ASP A 30 8.27 0.59 15.74
N GLU A 31 8.53 1.88 15.85
CA GLU A 31 7.59 2.88 16.36
C GLU A 31 7.26 3.87 15.23
N CYS A 32 5.98 3.92 14.85
CA CYS A 32 5.45 4.89 13.89
C CYS A 32 4.88 6.09 14.64
N THR A 33 5.46 7.28 14.42
CA THR A 33 4.95 8.52 15.02
C THR A 33 3.67 8.98 14.34
N PRO A 34 2.75 9.67 15.05
CA PRO A 34 1.64 10.37 14.40
C PRO A 34 2.14 11.52 13.54
N PHE A 35 1.28 12.04 12.67
CA PHE A 35 1.54 13.26 11.90
C PHE A 35 0.47 14.32 12.24
N PRO A 36 0.84 15.59 12.45
CA PRO A 36 2.22 16.14 12.51
C PRO A 36 2.96 15.77 13.80
N VAL A 37 4.29 15.81 13.75
CA VAL A 37 5.19 15.54 14.87
C VAL A 37 6.37 16.52 14.84
N SER A 38 6.95 16.85 15.99
CA SER A 38 8.18 17.65 16.06
C SER A 38 9.39 16.84 15.58
N GLU A 39 10.44 17.53 15.10
CA GLU A 39 11.66 16.85 14.67
C GLU A 39 12.34 16.12 15.81
N GLU A 40 12.37 16.71 17.00
CA GLU A 40 12.93 16.10 18.21
C GLU A 40 12.22 14.79 18.59
N GLU A 41 10.89 14.77 18.53
CA GLU A 41 10.12 13.56 18.82
C GLU A 41 10.28 12.51 17.73
N ALA A 42 10.31 12.91 16.46
CA ALA A 42 10.58 12.04 15.33
C ALA A 42 11.98 11.40 15.43
N GLU A 43 13.00 12.16 15.84
CA GLU A 43 14.35 11.66 16.08
C GLU A 43 14.38 10.63 17.22
N ARG A 44 13.77 10.94 18.34
CA ARG A 44 13.70 10.03 19.50
C ARG A 44 13.06 8.68 19.12
N SER A 45 11.95 8.73 18.40
CA SER A 45 11.22 7.55 17.94
C SER A 45 12.00 6.77 16.89
N MET A 46 12.61 7.46 15.93
CA MET A 46 13.49 6.84 14.93
C MET A 46 14.66 6.12 15.57
N LEU A 47 15.34 6.74 16.55
CA LEU A 47 16.45 6.12 17.28
C LEU A 47 16.00 4.91 18.11
N LEU A 48 14.79 4.93 18.65
CA LEU A 48 14.18 3.76 19.31
C LEU A 48 13.97 2.62 18.31
N SER A 49 13.39 2.93 17.15
CA SER A 49 13.18 1.95 16.07
C SER A 49 14.50 1.33 15.60
N MET A 50 15.58 2.11 15.51
CA MET A 50 16.89 1.56 15.14
C MET A 50 17.43 0.57 16.18
N ARG A 51 17.28 0.85 17.48
CA ARG A 51 17.65 -0.11 18.55
C ARG A 51 16.81 -1.38 18.48
N TRP A 52 15.52 -1.24 18.16
CA TRP A 52 14.63 -2.38 17.99
C TRP A 52 14.93 -3.19 16.72
N ALA A 53 15.37 -2.53 15.65
CA ALA A 53 15.82 -3.20 14.43
C ALA A 53 17.04 -4.11 14.67
N GLU A 54 18.03 -3.65 15.46
CA GLU A 54 19.18 -4.47 15.88
C GLU A 54 18.74 -5.69 16.68
N ARG A 55 17.87 -5.52 17.67
CA ARG A 55 17.33 -6.61 18.50
C ARG A 55 16.51 -7.60 17.66
N SER A 56 15.70 -7.09 16.73
CA SER A 56 14.94 -7.90 15.79
C SER A 56 15.87 -8.76 14.92
N LYS A 57 16.95 -8.16 14.39
CA LYS A 57 17.95 -8.88 13.59
C LYS A 57 18.64 -9.98 14.38
N GLN A 58 18.97 -9.74 15.64
CA GLN A 58 19.61 -10.74 16.51
C GLN A 58 18.69 -11.92 16.85
N SER A 59 17.37 -11.69 16.87
CA SER A 59 16.36 -12.72 17.20
C SER A 59 15.84 -13.46 15.95
N PHE A 60 16.12 -12.98 14.76
CA PHE A 60 15.67 -13.62 13.51
C PHE A 60 16.52 -14.86 13.21
N ASN A 61 15.86 -16.01 13.05
CA ASN A 61 16.48 -17.23 12.58
C ASN A 61 16.46 -17.22 11.05
N ASP A 62 17.63 -17.07 10.45
CA ASP A 62 17.80 -17.12 9.00
C ASP A 62 17.48 -18.52 8.46
N ARG A 63 16.69 -18.58 7.38
CA ARG A 63 16.30 -19.82 6.71
C ARG A 63 15.93 -19.56 5.26
N ASP A 64 16.19 -20.51 4.38
CA ASP A 64 15.91 -20.38 2.96
C ASP A 64 14.45 -20.07 2.65
N GLY A 65 14.22 -19.07 1.80
CA GLY A 65 12.89 -18.61 1.39
C GLY A 65 12.20 -17.66 2.36
N PHE A 66 12.90 -17.22 3.41
CA PHE A 66 12.41 -16.25 4.38
C PHE A 66 13.36 -15.05 4.45
N GLY A 67 12.81 -13.85 4.67
CA GLY A 67 13.61 -12.63 4.76
C GLY A 67 13.14 -11.71 5.88
N LEU A 68 14.07 -10.93 6.41
CA LEU A 68 13.83 -9.89 7.41
C LEU A 68 13.97 -8.51 6.77
N PHE A 69 12.95 -7.66 6.89
CA PHE A 69 12.95 -6.30 6.36
C PHE A 69 13.14 -5.27 7.48
N GLY A 70 14.06 -4.32 7.23
CA GLY A 70 14.23 -3.14 8.06
C GLY A 70 13.21 -2.06 7.69
N ILE A 71 12.83 -1.20 8.66
CA ILE A 71 11.84 -0.14 8.45
C ILE A 71 12.50 1.22 8.67
N VAL A 72 12.57 2.06 7.63
CA VAL A 72 13.06 3.44 7.71
C VAL A 72 11.99 4.31 8.37
N GLN A 73 12.37 5.01 9.43
CA GLN A 73 11.55 6.00 10.14
C GLN A 73 12.18 7.40 10.04
N GLY A 74 11.54 8.45 10.55
CA GLY A 74 12.03 9.82 10.53
C GLY A 74 11.01 10.85 10.06
N SER A 75 9.70 10.49 10.02
CA SER A 75 8.62 11.38 9.60
C SER A 75 8.91 12.04 8.24
N ILE A 76 8.78 13.36 8.15
CA ILE A 76 9.06 14.15 6.92
C ILE A 76 10.46 14.78 6.90
N PHE A 77 11.31 14.48 7.88
CA PHE A 77 12.62 15.11 8.06
C PHE A 77 13.72 14.36 7.30
N GLU A 78 14.31 15.00 6.30
CA GLU A 78 15.30 14.40 5.40
C GLU A 78 16.51 13.86 6.16
N SER A 79 17.06 14.66 7.10
CA SER A 79 18.20 14.27 7.93
C SER A 79 17.95 12.96 8.69
N LEU A 80 16.76 12.80 9.25
CA LEU A 80 16.36 11.61 9.99
C LEU A 80 16.16 10.40 9.08
N ARG A 81 15.54 10.60 7.91
CA ARG A 81 15.36 9.55 6.90
C ARG A 81 16.69 8.98 6.41
N ILE A 82 17.64 9.85 6.09
CA ILE A 82 19.00 9.47 5.69
C ILE A 82 19.70 8.72 6.82
N GLN A 83 19.67 9.25 8.05
CA GLN A 83 20.29 8.61 9.21
C GLN A 83 19.69 7.22 9.49
N SER A 84 18.36 7.08 9.40
CA SER A 84 17.65 5.81 9.57
C SER A 84 18.06 4.79 8.49
N ALA A 85 18.06 5.19 7.21
CA ALA A 85 18.45 4.32 6.11
C ALA A 85 19.88 3.84 6.25
N GLU A 86 20.82 4.73 6.62
CA GLU A 86 22.22 4.35 6.81
C GLU A 86 22.44 3.38 7.97
N LYS A 87 21.74 3.59 9.10
CA LYS A 87 21.79 2.65 10.24
C LYS A 87 21.26 1.28 9.86
N LEU A 88 20.13 1.21 9.15
CA LEU A 88 19.55 -0.06 8.70
C LEU A 88 20.49 -0.77 7.70
N LYS A 89 21.11 -0.05 6.77
CA LYS A 89 22.12 -0.64 5.86
C LYS A 89 23.32 -1.25 6.60
N ARG A 90 23.78 -0.64 7.68
CA ARG A 90 24.87 -1.18 8.52
C ARG A 90 24.47 -2.47 9.25
N ILE A 91 23.22 -2.56 9.72
CA ILE A 91 22.68 -3.77 10.33
C ILE A 91 22.54 -4.88 9.28
N GLY A 92 22.08 -4.55 8.08
CA GLY A 92 21.93 -5.46 6.94
C GLY A 92 20.64 -6.25 6.98
N PHE A 93 19.78 -6.04 5.98
CA PHE A 93 18.47 -6.68 5.84
C PHE A 93 18.28 -7.26 4.43
N ASP A 94 17.31 -8.15 4.27
CA ASP A 94 16.95 -8.76 2.98
C ASP A 94 16.09 -7.82 2.12
N GLY A 95 15.43 -6.84 2.76
CA GLY A 95 14.68 -5.77 2.13
C GLY A 95 14.51 -4.58 3.07
N TYR A 96 14.02 -3.47 2.52
CA TYR A 96 13.88 -2.20 3.26
C TYR A 96 12.50 -1.61 3.03
N ALA A 97 11.80 -1.34 4.13
CA ALA A 97 10.52 -0.66 4.09
C ALA A 97 10.66 0.83 4.41
N VAL A 98 9.78 1.64 3.83
CA VAL A 98 9.58 3.04 4.17
C VAL A 98 8.32 3.12 5.03
N GLY A 99 8.52 3.32 6.34
CA GLY A 99 7.45 3.48 7.32
C GLY A 99 7.16 4.94 7.64
N GLY A 100 6.17 5.19 8.50
CA GLY A 100 5.81 6.53 8.96
C GLY A 100 5.24 7.45 7.88
N LEU A 101 4.63 6.87 6.84
CA LEU A 101 3.87 7.54 5.78
C LEU A 101 2.43 7.00 5.75
N ALA A 102 1.55 7.67 4.98
CA ALA A 102 0.10 7.41 4.97
C ALA A 102 -0.58 7.59 6.35
N VAL A 103 -0.05 8.50 7.16
CA VAL A 103 -0.54 8.86 8.50
C VAL A 103 -1.20 10.24 8.54
N GLY A 104 -1.45 10.85 7.37
CA GLY A 104 -2.16 12.13 7.21
C GLY A 104 -1.37 13.26 6.54
N GLU A 105 -0.15 13.01 6.09
CA GLU A 105 0.74 14.00 5.46
C GLU A 105 0.33 14.44 4.05
N GLY A 106 -0.52 13.66 3.41
CA GLY A 106 -0.98 13.89 2.04
C GLY A 106 0.01 13.46 0.96
N HIS A 107 -0.51 13.41 -0.30
CA HIS A 107 0.20 12.84 -1.45
C HIS A 107 1.55 13.52 -1.74
N GLU A 108 1.57 14.85 -1.84
CA GLU A 108 2.77 15.60 -2.22
C GLU A 108 3.92 15.42 -1.20
N THR A 109 3.58 15.51 0.09
CA THR A 109 4.56 15.29 1.17
C THR A 109 5.10 13.88 1.13
N MET A 110 4.24 12.87 0.97
CA MET A 110 4.64 11.47 0.83
C MET A 110 5.63 11.29 -0.33
N ILE A 111 5.34 11.83 -1.51
CA ILE A 111 6.22 11.70 -2.68
C ILE A 111 7.56 12.41 -2.45
N ASN A 112 7.57 13.58 -1.80
CA ASN A 112 8.81 14.26 -1.45
C ASN A 112 9.67 13.43 -0.48
N VAL A 113 9.04 12.79 0.51
CA VAL A 113 9.75 11.86 1.42
C VAL A 113 10.32 10.66 0.66
N LEU A 114 9.59 10.10 -0.31
CA LEU A 114 10.11 8.98 -1.13
C LEU A 114 11.32 9.41 -1.95
N LYS A 115 11.28 10.60 -2.58
CA LYS A 115 12.40 11.13 -3.38
C LYS A 115 13.69 11.28 -2.59
N MET A 116 13.61 11.62 -1.30
CA MET A 116 14.80 11.75 -0.43
C MET A 116 15.21 10.42 0.22
N THR A 117 14.28 9.50 0.46
CA THR A 117 14.53 8.27 1.22
C THR A 117 14.98 7.11 0.32
N VAL A 118 14.26 6.87 -0.78
CA VAL A 118 14.46 5.69 -1.63
C VAL A 118 15.86 5.63 -2.25
N PRO A 119 16.47 6.74 -2.71
CA PRO A 119 17.85 6.73 -3.22
C PRO A 119 18.92 6.33 -2.16
N CYS A 120 18.58 6.44 -0.87
CA CYS A 120 19.46 6.02 0.22
C CYS A 120 19.45 4.50 0.45
N LEU A 121 18.51 3.76 -0.15
CA LEU A 121 18.32 2.32 0.02
C LEU A 121 19.06 1.53 -1.08
N PRO A 122 19.53 0.30 -0.79
CA PRO A 122 20.16 -0.55 -1.79
C PRO A 122 19.27 -0.80 -3.01
N GLU A 123 19.84 -0.77 -4.20
CA GLU A 123 19.11 -1.02 -5.47
C GLU A 123 18.84 -2.49 -5.72
N ASP A 124 19.67 -3.35 -5.16
CA ASP A 124 19.61 -4.83 -5.28
C ASP A 124 18.70 -5.49 -4.23
N LYS A 125 18.00 -4.70 -3.40
CA LYS A 125 17.10 -5.18 -2.35
C LYS A 125 15.68 -4.67 -2.56
N PRO A 126 14.63 -5.47 -2.25
CA PRO A 126 13.25 -5.01 -2.31
C PRO A 126 12.99 -3.78 -1.44
N ARG A 127 12.26 -2.82 -2.00
CA ARG A 127 11.84 -1.58 -1.36
C ARG A 127 10.33 -1.57 -1.18
N TYR A 128 9.88 -1.49 0.06
CA TYR A 128 8.49 -1.66 0.43
C TYR A 128 7.91 -0.38 1.03
N LEU A 129 6.88 0.19 0.42
CA LEU A 129 6.13 1.32 0.98
C LEU A 129 4.91 0.82 1.75
N MET A 130 4.93 0.98 3.07
CA MET A 130 3.93 0.43 3.97
C MET A 130 2.63 1.25 3.99
N GLY A 131 1.49 0.56 3.96
CA GLY A 131 0.17 1.15 4.15
C GLY A 131 -0.37 2.00 3.00
N VAL A 132 0.29 2.04 1.86
CA VAL A 132 -0.07 2.85 0.67
C VAL A 132 -0.57 1.95 -0.46
N GLY A 133 -1.59 2.27 -1.25
CA GLY A 133 -2.50 3.36 -1.16
C GLY A 133 -3.42 3.46 -2.36
N LYS A 134 -3.70 4.69 -2.79
CA LYS A 134 -4.50 4.92 -4.01
C LYS A 134 -3.71 4.54 -5.26
N PRO A 135 -4.39 4.19 -6.38
CA PRO A 135 -3.70 3.82 -7.63
C PRO A 135 -2.65 4.84 -8.08
N ARG A 136 -2.94 6.15 -7.98
CA ARG A 136 -1.98 7.23 -8.28
C ARG A 136 -0.75 7.24 -7.37
N ASP A 137 -0.93 6.84 -6.09
CA ASP A 137 0.15 6.81 -5.12
C ASP A 137 1.09 5.63 -5.42
N LEU A 138 0.52 4.48 -5.83
CA LEU A 138 1.29 3.31 -6.26
C LEU A 138 2.15 3.65 -7.48
N LEU A 139 1.55 4.27 -8.52
CA LEU A 139 2.28 4.69 -9.71
C LEU A 139 3.42 5.64 -9.37
N ALA A 140 3.14 6.70 -8.59
CA ALA A 140 4.14 7.68 -8.20
C ALA A 140 5.27 7.07 -7.35
N ALA A 141 4.95 6.13 -6.46
CA ALA A 141 5.93 5.43 -5.65
C ALA A 141 6.82 4.49 -6.50
N VAL A 142 6.24 3.76 -7.46
CA VAL A 142 7.00 2.92 -8.42
C VAL A 142 7.97 3.79 -9.24
N GLN A 143 7.55 4.97 -9.70
CA GLN A 143 8.43 5.92 -10.39
C GLN A 143 9.61 6.39 -9.52
N ASN A 144 9.47 6.32 -8.20
CA ASN A 144 10.53 6.64 -7.24
C ASN A 144 11.30 5.39 -6.75
N GLY A 145 11.12 4.23 -7.40
CA GLY A 145 11.90 3.02 -7.13
C GLY A 145 11.37 2.14 -6.00
N VAL A 146 10.07 2.20 -5.69
CA VAL A 146 9.40 1.29 -4.75
C VAL A 146 8.88 0.06 -5.49
N ASP A 147 9.04 -1.13 -4.88
CA ASP A 147 8.69 -2.43 -5.48
C ASP A 147 7.41 -3.05 -4.89
N MET A 148 7.15 -2.83 -3.60
CA MET A 148 6.14 -3.56 -2.84
C MET A 148 5.21 -2.61 -2.07
N PHE A 149 3.97 -3.05 -1.89
CA PHE A 149 2.92 -2.30 -1.20
C PHE A 149 1.99 -3.23 -0.44
N ASP A 150 1.41 -2.72 0.63
CA ASP A 150 0.19 -3.24 1.25
C ASP A 150 -0.84 -2.12 1.40
N CYS A 151 -2.11 -2.44 1.31
CA CYS A 151 -3.14 -1.43 1.50
C CYS A 151 -4.51 -2.06 1.77
N VAL A 152 -5.26 -1.44 2.68
CA VAL A 152 -6.65 -1.84 2.95
C VAL A 152 -7.65 -1.25 1.95
N LEU A 153 -7.26 -0.26 1.14
CA LEU A 153 -8.18 0.49 0.27
C LEU A 153 -8.98 -0.38 -0.69
N PRO A 154 -8.40 -1.35 -1.43
CA PRO A 154 -9.17 -2.15 -2.37
C PRO A 154 -10.35 -2.85 -1.71
N THR A 155 -10.11 -3.48 -0.56
CA THR A 155 -11.13 -4.25 0.17
C THR A 155 -12.04 -3.35 1.00
N ARG A 156 -11.50 -2.34 1.68
CA ARG A 156 -12.31 -1.38 2.47
C ARG A 156 -13.28 -0.63 1.57
N SER A 157 -12.80 -0.07 0.46
CA SER A 157 -13.62 0.67 -0.50
C SER A 157 -14.69 -0.22 -1.12
N GLY A 158 -14.36 -1.46 -1.49
CA GLY A 158 -15.33 -2.43 -2.00
C GLY A 158 -16.48 -2.68 -1.00
N ARG A 159 -16.18 -2.86 0.27
CA ARG A 159 -17.19 -3.04 1.32
C ARG A 159 -18.06 -1.80 1.56
N THR A 160 -17.61 -0.62 1.20
CA THR A 160 -18.36 0.63 1.36
C THR A 160 -19.03 1.13 0.08
N GLY A 161 -18.98 0.33 -1.01
CA GLY A 161 -19.65 0.64 -2.26
C GLY A 161 -18.83 1.49 -3.24
N GLN A 162 -17.51 1.60 -3.02
CA GLN A 162 -16.59 2.31 -3.89
C GLN A 162 -15.74 1.33 -4.71
N ALA A 163 -15.60 1.61 -5.99
CA ALA A 163 -14.75 0.87 -6.91
C ALA A 163 -13.67 1.77 -7.53
N PHE A 164 -12.53 1.16 -7.86
CA PHE A 164 -11.46 1.78 -8.63
C PHE A 164 -11.50 1.25 -10.06
N THR A 165 -11.49 2.15 -11.04
CA THR A 165 -11.49 1.81 -12.46
C THR A 165 -10.36 2.52 -13.18
N ARG A 166 -10.09 2.16 -14.45
CA ARG A 166 -9.15 2.90 -15.30
C ARG A 166 -9.50 4.37 -15.41
N ARG A 167 -10.78 4.70 -15.29
CA ARG A 167 -11.30 6.08 -15.40
C ARG A 167 -11.53 6.76 -14.05
N GLY A 168 -10.93 6.23 -12.97
CA GLY A 168 -11.00 6.80 -11.63
C GLY A 168 -11.93 6.06 -10.67
N GLU A 169 -12.28 6.74 -9.59
CA GLU A 169 -13.08 6.19 -8.51
C GLU A 169 -14.58 6.29 -8.86
N VAL A 170 -15.32 5.20 -8.62
CA VAL A 170 -16.76 5.11 -8.86
C VAL A 170 -17.47 4.76 -7.56
N ASN A 171 -18.40 5.62 -7.12
CA ASN A 171 -19.22 5.35 -5.93
C ASN A 171 -20.58 4.78 -6.37
N LEU A 172 -20.77 3.48 -6.19
CA LEU A 172 -21.98 2.75 -6.55
C LEU A 172 -23.23 3.12 -5.70
N ARG A 173 -23.07 3.92 -4.64
CA ARG A 173 -24.21 4.45 -3.88
C ARG A 173 -24.96 5.55 -4.63
N ASN A 174 -24.33 6.19 -5.62
CA ASN A 174 -24.90 7.29 -6.38
C ASN A 174 -26.07 6.82 -7.26
N ALA A 175 -27.21 7.52 -7.19
CA ALA A 175 -28.44 7.22 -7.93
C ALA A 175 -28.24 7.18 -9.46
N ARG A 176 -27.20 7.84 -10.01
CA ARG A 176 -26.85 7.81 -11.42
C ARG A 176 -26.62 6.40 -11.98
N HIS A 177 -26.35 5.42 -11.10
CA HIS A 177 -26.11 4.03 -11.50
C HIS A 177 -27.35 3.16 -11.46
N ALA A 178 -28.49 3.67 -10.94
CA ALA A 178 -29.69 2.86 -10.66
C ALA A 178 -30.28 2.15 -11.90
N SER A 179 -30.12 2.73 -13.09
CA SER A 179 -30.60 2.15 -14.34
C SER A 179 -29.51 1.90 -15.38
N ASP A 180 -28.23 1.94 -14.98
CA ASP A 180 -27.11 1.77 -15.90
C ASP A 180 -26.83 0.29 -16.20
N PRO A 181 -27.13 -0.21 -17.43
CA PRO A 181 -26.92 -1.61 -17.79
C PRO A 181 -25.47 -1.96 -18.10
N ARG A 182 -24.57 -0.96 -18.19
CA ARG A 182 -23.17 -1.16 -18.56
C ARG A 182 -22.37 -1.80 -17.41
N PRO A 183 -21.27 -2.48 -17.72
CA PRO A 183 -20.36 -3.00 -16.71
C PRO A 183 -19.69 -1.87 -15.93
N LEU A 184 -19.12 -2.21 -14.78
CA LEU A 184 -18.36 -1.25 -13.96
C LEU A 184 -17.14 -0.71 -14.71
N ASP A 185 -16.39 -1.59 -15.36
CA ASP A 185 -15.26 -1.29 -16.25
C ASP A 185 -15.32 -2.26 -17.44
N ALA A 186 -15.48 -1.74 -18.66
CA ALA A 186 -15.68 -2.54 -19.87
C ALA A 186 -14.43 -3.38 -20.25
N GLU A 187 -13.24 -2.96 -19.84
CA GLU A 187 -12.00 -3.66 -20.13
C GLU A 187 -11.57 -4.62 -19.01
N CYS A 188 -12.33 -4.68 -17.91
CA CYS A 188 -12.02 -5.54 -16.77
C CYS A 188 -12.63 -6.93 -16.96
N ASN A 189 -11.81 -7.97 -16.84
CA ASN A 189 -12.23 -9.37 -16.99
C ASN A 189 -12.63 -10.04 -15.67
N CYS A 190 -12.90 -9.27 -14.59
CA CYS A 190 -13.36 -9.86 -13.36
C CYS A 190 -14.84 -10.24 -13.44
N PRO A 191 -15.34 -11.20 -12.63
CA PRO A 191 -16.74 -11.62 -12.64
C PRO A 191 -17.73 -10.48 -12.43
N ALA A 192 -17.38 -9.47 -11.60
CA ALA A 192 -18.25 -8.32 -11.37
C ALA A 192 -18.52 -7.53 -12.65
N CYS A 193 -17.50 -7.35 -13.52
CA CYS A 193 -17.64 -6.63 -14.79
C CYS A 193 -18.22 -7.48 -15.91
N GLN A 194 -17.96 -8.80 -15.90
CA GLN A 194 -18.40 -9.68 -16.98
C GLN A 194 -19.86 -10.15 -16.85
N GLN A 195 -20.38 -10.20 -15.62
CA GLN A 195 -21.69 -10.82 -15.36
C GLN A 195 -22.73 -9.84 -14.84
N PHE A 196 -22.33 -8.67 -14.30
CA PHE A 196 -23.23 -7.77 -13.62
C PHE A 196 -23.13 -6.34 -14.14
N SER A 197 -24.30 -5.67 -14.20
CA SER A 197 -24.39 -4.26 -14.55
C SER A 197 -24.09 -3.34 -13.36
N ARG A 198 -23.81 -2.08 -13.63
CA ARG A 198 -23.74 -1.02 -12.61
C ARG A 198 -25.05 -0.89 -11.84
N ALA A 199 -26.20 -1.04 -12.52
CA ALA A 199 -27.52 -1.01 -11.89
C ALA A 199 -27.67 -2.11 -10.86
N TYR A 200 -27.27 -3.33 -11.17
CA TYR A 200 -27.33 -4.44 -10.22
C TYR A 200 -26.39 -4.26 -9.03
N LEU A 201 -25.13 -3.86 -9.31
CA LEU A 201 -24.18 -3.55 -8.25
C LEU A 201 -24.64 -2.40 -7.35
N HIS A 202 -25.23 -1.34 -7.94
CA HIS A 202 -25.87 -0.26 -7.17
C HIS A 202 -26.98 -0.79 -6.27
N HIS A 203 -27.87 -1.63 -6.81
CA HIS A 203 -28.95 -2.24 -6.05
C HIS A 203 -28.42 -3.02 -4.84
N LEU A 204 -27.44 -3.90 -5.04
CA LEU A 204 -26.83 -4.68 -3.96
C LEU A 204 -26.22 -3.78 -2.87
N VAL A 205 -25.49 -2.74 -3.27
CA VAL A 205 -24.87 -1.78 -2.33
C VAL A 205 -25.92 -1.00 -1.55
N LYS A 206 -27.00 -0.58 -2.20
CA LYS A 206 -28.09 0.18 -1.55
C LYS A 206 -28.91 -0.68 -0.59
N SER A 207 -29.12 -1.95 -0.94
CA SER A 207 -29.85 -2.92 -0.12
C SER A 207 -28.99 -3.52 1.00
N GLY A 208 -27.67 -3.22 1.03
CA GLY A 208 -26.76 -3.76 2.04
C GLY A 208 -26.45 -5.24 1.87
N GLU A 209 -26.64 -5.78 0.66
CA GLU A 209 -26.36 -7.19 0.35
C GLU A 209 -24.85 -7.47 0.37
N ILE A 210 -24.46 -8.55 1.05
CA ILE A 210 -23.07 -8.96 1.19
C ILE A 210 -22.41 -9.23 -0.18
N LEU A 211 -23.17 -9.72 -1.16
CA LEU A 211 -22.70 -9.97 -2.51
C LEU A 211 -22.19 -8.71 -3.18
N GLY A 212 -22.78 -7.54 -2.93
CA GLY A 212 -22.28 -6.24 -3.44
C GLY A 212 -20.88 -5.95 -2.93
N ALA A 213 -20.65 -6.13 -1.63
CA ALA A 213 -19.33 -5.94 -1.02
C ALA A 213 -18.30 -6.95 -1.56
N MET A 214 -18.68 -8.20 -1.77
CA MET A 214 -17.83 -9.25 -2.33
C MET A 214 -17.41 -8.93 -3.77
N LEU A 215 -18.37 -8.60 -4.65
CA LEU A 215 -18.12 -8.31 -6.06
C LEU A 215 -17.23 -7.07 -6.23
N LEU A 216 -17.50 -5.99 -5.48
CA LEU A 216 -16.69 -4.77 -5.54
C LEU A 216 -15.29 -4.99 -4.97
N THR A 217 -15.15 -5.77 -3.90
CA THR A 217 -13.84 -6.15 -3.37
C THR A 217 -13.05 -6.96 -4.41
N TRP A 218 -13.67 -7.93 -5.06
CA TRP A 218 -13.05 -8.71 -6.11
C TRP A 218 -12.58 -7.84 -7.28
N HIS A 219 -13.48 -6.95 -7.75
CA HIS A 219 -13.13 -6.00 -8.81
C HIS A 219 -11.94 -5.12 -8.44
N ASN A 220 -11.97 -4.53 -7.24
CA ASN A 220 -10.88 -3.65 -6.78
C ASN A 220 -9.55 -4.40 -6.68
N LEU A 221 -9.54 -5.61 -6.12
CA LEU A 221 -8.33 -6.44 -6.06
C LEU A 221 -7.82 -6.77 -7.47
N ARG A 222 -8.73 -7.11 -8.41
CA ARG A 222 -8.36 -7.35 -9.81
C ARG A 222 -7.74 -6.12 -10.45
N TYR A 223 -8.34 -4.94 -10.28
CA TYR A 223 -7.81 -3.68 -10.81
C TYR A 223 -6.41 -3.39 -10.28
N TYR A 224 -6.19 -3.53 -8.97
CA TYR A 224 -4.87 -3.32 -8.36
C TYR A 224 -3.82 -4.31 -8.88
N GLN A 225 -4.18 -5.58 -9.04
CA GLN A 225 -3.27 -6.59 -9.59
C GLN A 225 -2.96 -6.31 -11.07
N ASP A 226 -3.93 -5.86 -11.85
CA ASP A 226 -3.72 -5.48 -13.25
C ASP A 226 -2.84 -4.23 -13.36
N LEU A 227 -3.04 -3.21 -12.52
CA LEU A 227 -2.17 -2.04 -12.42
C LEU A 227 -0.72 -2.45 -12.12
N MET A 228 -0.49 -3.26 -11.08
CA MET A 228 0.85 -3.70 -10.72
C MET A 228 1.50 -4.58 -11.80
N ARG A 229 0.70 -5.38 -12.52
CA ARG A 229 1.19 -6.15 -13.67
C ARG A 229 1.60 -5.22 -14.80
N GLY A 230 0.77 -4.23 -15.15
CA GLY A 230 1.07 -3.21 -16.16
C GLY A 230 2.34 -2.45 -15.85
N LEU A 231 2.53 -2.03 -14.60
CA LEU A 231 3.76 -1.35 -14.14
C LEU A 231 5.00 -2.23 -14.33
N ARG A 232 4.96 -3.51 -13.93
CA ARG A 232 6.08 -4.45 -14.13
C ARG A 232 6.42 -4.65 -15.60
N GLU A 233 5.42 -4.82 -16.46
CA GLU A 233 5.64 -4.96 -17.91
C GLU A 233 6.18 -3.66 -18.52
N ALA A 234 5.69 -2.50 -18.09
CA ALA A 234 6.18 -1.21 -18.56
C ALA A 234 7.66 -1.00 -18.16
N ILE A 235 8.04 -1.33 -16.92
CA ILE A 235 9.45 -1.27 -16.46
C ILE A 235 10.33 -2.20 -17.29
N LYS A 236 9.91 -3.46 -17.45
CA LYS A 236 10.65 -4.48 -18.21
C LYS A 236 10.92 -4.07 -19.66
N ASN A 237 9.99 -3.33 -20.28
CA ASN A 237 10.09 -2.90 -21.66
C ASN A 237 10.63 -1.46 -21.82
N GLY A 238 11.00 -0.77 -20.74
CA GLY A 238 11.48 0.62 -20.77
C GLY A 238 10.38 1.65 -21.11
N LEU A 239 9.12 1.33 -20.88
CA LEU A 239 7.93 2.12 -21.27
C LEU A 239 7.19 2.72 -20.06
N LEU A 240 7.88 2.92 -18.94
CA LEU A 240 7.22 3.43 -17.71
C LEU A 240 6.68 4.86 -17.89
N ALA A 241 7.34 5.70 -18.67
CA ALA A 241 6.90 7.07 -18.94
C ALA A 241 5.60 7.10 -19.76
N GLU A 242 5.53 6.28 -20.79
CA GLU A 242 4.33 6.14 -21.65
C GLU A 242 3.16 5.56 -20.86
N PHE A 243 3.42 4.53 -20.06
CA PHE A 243 2.42 3.95 -19.16
C PHE A 243 1.87 4.99 -18.17
N THR A 244 2.74 5.82 -17.61
CA THR A 244 2.35 6.91 -16.72
C THR A 244 1.44 7.92 -17.39
N THR A 245 1.79 8.34 -18.61
CA THR A 245 0.99 9.29 -19.40
C THR A 245 -0.39 8.70 -19.66
N LEU A 246 -0.46 7.47 -20.18
CA LEU A 246 -1.71 6.76 -20.44
C LEU A 246 -2.58 6.65 -19.17
N PHE A 247 -1.98 6.25 -18.04
CA PHE A 247 -2.69 6.16 -16.77
C PHE A 247 -3.33 7.51 -16.38
N HIS A 248 -2.60 8.61 -16.46
CA HIS A 248 -3.14 9.93 -16.14
C HIS A 248 -4.21 10.39 -17.10
N ASP A 249 -4.04 10.14 -18.39
CA ASP A 249 -5.04 10.45 -19.43
C ASP A 249 -6.35 9.69 -19.17
N GLU A 250 -6.29 8.39 -18.92
CA GLU A 250 -7.46 7.58 -18.58
C GLU A 250 -8.16 8.06 -17.29
N GLN A 251 -7.39 8.34 -16.24
CA GLN A 251 -7.94 8.87 -14.98
C GLN A 251 -8.59 10.25 -15.16
N SER A 252 -8.04 11.09 -16.04
CA SER A 252 -8.56 12.45 -16.33
C SER A 252 -9.92 12.43 -17.02
N LEU A 253 -10.26 11.35 -17.76
CA LEU A 253 -11.56 11.19 -18.38
C LEU A 253 -12.71 11.13 -17.37
N GLY A 254 -12.42 10.73 -16.14
CA GLY A 254 -13.42 10.54 -15.09
C GLY A 254 -14.42 9.41 -15.44
N ASP A 255 -15.37 9.16 -14.56
CA ASP A 255 -16.37 8.12 -14.75
C ASP A 255 -17.22 8.35 -16.00
N ILE A 256 -17.72 7.28 -16.61
CA ILE A 256 -18.55 7.33 -17.82
C ILE A 256 -19.81 8.18 -17.61
N THR A 257 -20.25 8.86 -18.66
CA THR A 257 -21.45 9.71 -18.61
C THR A 257 -22.69 8.91 -18.21
N SER A 258 -23.52 9.47 -17.32
CA SER A 258 -24.79 8.85 -16.92
C SER A 258 -25.71 8.61 -18.14
N ILE A 259 -26.41 7.48 -18.12
CA ILE A 259 -27.53 7.25 -19.03
C ILE A 259 -28.72 8.08 -18.51
N LYS A 260 -29.34 8.86 -19.38
CA LYS A 260 -30.55 9.65 -19.06
C LYS A 260 -31.76 8.77 -19.01
#